data_901eb545bc0592ce2b7091922645bcbc
#
_entry.id   901eb545bc0592ce2b7091922645bcbc
#
_cell.length_a   1.000
_cell.length_b   1.000
_cell.length_c   1.000
_cell.angle_alpha   90.00
_cell.angle_beta   90.00
_cell.angle_gamma   90.00
#
_symmetry.space_group_name_H-M   'P 1'
#
loop_
_entity.id
_entity.type
_entity.pdbx_description
1 polymer ?
#
loop_
_entity_poly.entity_id
_entity_poly.type
_entity_poly.pdbx_seq_one_letter_code
_entity_poly.pdbx_strand_id
1 'polypeptide(L)'
;MAVPQEILWPIGPHTKAKHEILKKYLQRWFPILNKYYKRVVYIDGFCGPGRYEGGELGSPLIALKAALDHSKTLSGDIVFWFVDERSDRIEHLKNELKELSIPSNFKVYVNTGAFDKILSTTLDGFDKSQDKLAPTFALIDPFGFSGVSFELIRRLLRNKSCEVLITFMIDSINRWITHPDQKIQRNIADLFGTSECFDIIKKSHNRIDVLRNLYQEQLKKEAKFVRYFEMLDCDNRVIYYLFFASNNRLGYVKMKEVMWDVDSRGEFRFSDATNPQQTFFFEEDHADILWSILFFTNNFPEKRY
;
A
#
# COMPACT_ATOMS: atom_id res chain seq x y z
N MET A 1 -4.20 -16.15 -1.60
CA MET A 1 -5.47 -16.11 -2.36
C MET A 1 -5.19 -16.45 -3.82
N ALA A 2 -6.12 -17.12 -4.52
CA ALA A 2 -6.00 -17.31 -5.96
C ALA A 2 -6.34 -15.99 -6.68
N VAL A 3 -5.74 -15.76 -7.85
CA VAL A 3 -6.11 -14.61 -8.70
C VAL A 3 -7.53 -14.84 -9.21
N PRO A 4 -8.48 -13.90 -9.00
CA PRO A 4 -9.84 -14.03 -9.51
C PRO A 4 -9.83 -14.19 -11.04
N GLN A 5 -10.62 -15.12 -11.54
CA GLN A 5 -10.76 -15.33 -12.98
C GLN A 5 -11.78 -14.37 -13.60
N GLU A 6 -12.77 -13.99 -12.83
CA GLU A 6 -13.82 -13.05 -13.20
C GLU A 6 -13.25 -11.62 -13.33
N ILE A 7 -13.96 -10.77 -14.09
CA ILE A 7 -13.64 -9.34 -14.18
C ILE A 7 -13.96 -8.67 -12.84
N LEU A 8 -15.16 -8.95 -12.29
CA LEU A 8 -15.60 -8.47 -10.98
C LEU A 8 -15.72 -9.66 -10.04
N TRP A 9 -15.37 -9.45 -8.77
CA TRP A 9 -15.47 -10.44 -7.70
C TRP A 9 -15.95 -9.79 -6.40
N PRO A 10 -16.47 -10.57 -5.43
CA PRO A 10 -16.88 -10.06 -4.13
C PRO A 10 -15.70 -9.47 -3.35
N ILE A 11 -15.94 -8.35 -2.66
CA ILE A 11 -14.92 -7.73 -1.80
C ILE A 11 -14.90 -8.39 -0.42
N GLY A 12 -13.72 -8.82 0.05
CA GLY A 12 -13.54 -9.32 1.41
C GLY A 12 -13.39 -8.22 2.45
N PRO A 13 -13.66 -8.51 3.76
CA PRO A 13 -13.57 -7.51 4.84
C PRO A 13 -12.18 -6.89 4.97
N HIS A 14 -11.10 -7.69 4.93
CA HIS A 14 -9.72 -7.19 4.97
C HIS A 14 -9.39 -6.25 3.79
N THR A 15 -10.01 -6.47 2.60
CA THR A 15 -9.86 -5.57 1.46
C THR A 15 -10.60 -4.26 1.70
N LYS A 16 -11.79 -4.29 2.33
CA LYS A 16 -12.51 -3.08 2.75
C LYS A 16 -11.68 -2.26 3.74
N ALA A 17 -11.07 -2.89 4.72
CA ALA A 17 -10.17 -2.23 5.69
C ALA A 17 -8.95 -1.58 4.99
N LYS A 18 -8.31 -2.29 4.05
CA LYS A 18 -7.22 -1.75 3.23
C LYS A 18 -7.67 -0.52 2.43
N HIS A 19 -8.85 -0.57 1.81
CA HIS A 19 -9.42 0.53 1.06
C HIS A 19 -9.75 1.74 1.94
N GLU A 20 -10.20 1.51 3.17
CA GLU A 20 -10.44 2.58 4.12
C GLU A 20 -9.13 3.27 4.53
N ILE A 21 -8.06 2.50 4.77
CA ILE A 21 -6.71 3.05 4.99
C ILE A 21 -6.28 3.89 3.79
N LEU A 22 -6.38 3.37 2.58
CA LEU A 22 -6.02 4.07 1.35
C LEU A 22 -6.79 5.39 1.21
N LYS A 23 -8.12 5.34 1.30
CA LYS A 23 -9.01 6.50 1.19
C LYS A 23 -8.66 7.59 2.20
N LYS A 24 -8.62 7.25 3.49
CA LYS A 24 -8.31 8.20 4.56
C LYS A 24 -6.91 8.80 4.41
N TYR A 25 -5.94 8.00 3.95
CA TYR A 25 -4.60 8.50 3.72
C TYR A 25 -4.55 9.48 2.55
N LEU A 26 -5.12 9.16 1.40
CA LEU A 26 -5.14 10.00 0.21
C LEU A 26 -5.90 11.32 0.43
N GLN A 27 -6.97 11.31 1.21
CA GLN A 27 -7.68 12.52 1.63
C GLN A 27 -6.81 13.50 2.43
N ARG A 28 -5.77 13.02 3.12
CA ARG A 28 -4.78 13.84 3.81
C ARG A 28 -3.59 14.18 2.90
N TRP A 29 -3.16 13.23 2.09
CA TRP A 29 -1.97 13.30 1.24
C TRP A 29 -2.11 14.33 0.11
N PHE A 30 -3.19 14.27 -0.65
CA PHE A 30 -3.43 15.18 -1.77
C PHE A 30 -3.37 16.64 -1.37
N PRO A 31 -4.15 17.15 -0.40
CA PRO A 31 -4.13 18.57 -0.06
C PRO A 31 -2.82 19.01 0.59
N ILE A 32 -2.14 18.15 1.34
CA ILE A 32 -0.84 18.48 1.92
C ILE A 32 0.18 18.71 0.81
N LEU A 33 0.32 17.77 -0.11
CA LEU A 33 1.34 17.88 -1.16
C LEU A 33 0.96 18.88 -2.26
N ASN A 34 -0.31 18.95 -2.65
CA ASN A 34 -0.78 19.90 -3.65
C ASN A 34 -0.58 21.37 -3.24
N LYS A 35 -0.48 21.64 -1.92
CA LYS A 35 -0.14 22.97 -1.41
C LYS A 35 1.29 23.42 -1.75
N TYR A 36 2.25 22.46 -1.80
CA TYR A 36 3.67 22.76 -1.94
C TYR A 36 4.24 22.41 -3.31
N TYR A 37 3.56 21.54 -4.05
CA TYR A 37 4.03 21.02 -5.32
C TYR A 37 3.03 21.28 -6.44
N LYS A 38 3.53 21.73 -7.59
CA LYS A 38 2.70 21.96 -8.78
C LYS A 38 2.14 20.68 -9.38
N ARG A 39 2.75 19.54 -9.08
CA ARG A 39 2.34 18.22 -9.57
C ARG A 39 2.58 17.17 -8.50
N VAL A 40 1.61 16.24 -8.35
CA VAL A 40 1.71 15.04 -7.53
C VAL A 40 1.23 13.84 -8.33
N VAL A 41 1.75 12.64 -8.02
CA VAL A 41 1.46 11.42 -8.78
C VAL A 41 0.95 10.34 -7.84
N TYR A 42 -0.16 9.72 -8.20
CA TYR A 42 -0.65 8.48 -7.61
C TYR A 42 -0.45 7.35 -8.62
N ILE A 43 0.19 6.28 -8.19
CA ILE A 43 0.40 5.07 -8.98
C ILE A 43 -0.35 3.91 -8.34
N ASP A 44 -1.11 3.16 -9.12
CA ASP A 44 -1.74 1.90 -8.72
C ASP A 44 -1.26 0.80 -9.67
N GLY A 45 -0.39 -0.04 -9.16
CA GLY A 45 0.31 -1.04 -9.98
C GLY A 45 -0.51 -2.28 -10.30
N PHE A 46 -1.65 -2.47 -9.63
CA PHE A 46 -2.54 -3.63 -9.75
C PHE A 46 -4.00 -3.18 -9.62
N CYS A 47 -4.38 -2.20 -10.44
CA CYS A 47 -5.57 -1.39 -10.24
C CYS A 47 -6.91 -2.15 -10.39
N GLY A 48 -6.90 -3.30 -11.05
CA GLY A 48 -8.11 -4.07 -11.29
C GLY A 48 -9.16 -3.34 -12.12
N PRO A 49 -10.42 -3.78 -12.07
CA PRO A 49 -11.52 -3.25 -12.89
C PRO A 49 -12.14 -1.94 -12.37
N GLY A 50 -11.66 -1.42 -11.24
CA GLY A 50 -12.18 -0.21 -10.63
C GLY A 50 -13.37 -0.42 -9.70
N ARG A 51 -14.08 -1.53 -9.80
CA ARG A 51 -15.25 -1.84 -8.97
C ARG A 51 -15.30 -3.32 -8.61
N TYR A 52 -15.98 -3.65 -7.53
CA TYR A 52 -16.29 -5.02 -7.12
C TYR A 52 -17.70 -5.42 -7.53
N GLU A 53 -18.03 -6.72 -7.45
CA GLU A 53 -19.32 -7.29 -7.87
C GLU A 53 -20.51 -6.63 -7.14
N GLY A 54 -20.39 -6.33 -5.85
CA GLY A 54 -21.38 -5.62 -5.05
C GLY A 54 -21.51 -4.11 -5.32
N GLY A 55 -20.75 -3.58 -6.28
CA GLY A 55 -20.74 -2.15 -6.62
C GLY A 55 -19.75 -1.31 -5.78
N GLU A 56 -19.03 -1.91 -4.85
CA GLU A 56 -18.04 -1.20 -4.05
C GLU A 56 -16.86 -0.72 -4.93
N LEU A 57 -16.30 0.42 -4.55
CA LEU A 57 -15.20 1.03 -5.30
C LEU A 57 -13.89 0.24 -5.11
N GLY A 58 -13.17 0.03 -6.21
CA GLY A 58 -11.77 -0.41 -6.21
C GLY A 58 -10.80 0.74 -5.97
N SER A 59 -9.53 0.41 -5.76
CA SER A 59 -8.47 1.38 -5.43
C SER A 59 -8.35 2.55 -6.41
N PRO A 60 -8.48 2.40 -7.76
CA PRO A 60 -8.37 3.52 -8.67
C PRO A 60 -9.52 4.53 -8.50
N LEU A 61 -10.76 4.05 -8.32
CA LEU A 61 -11.91 4.94 -8.12
C LEU A 61 -11.89 5.58 -6.72
N ILE A 62 -11.40 4.86 -5.71
CA ILE A 62 -11.16 5.40 -4.36
C ILE A 62 -10.16 6.56 -4.43
N ALA A 63 -9.05 6.38 -5.13
CA ALA A 63 -8.03 7.42 -5.25
C ALA A 63 -8.54 8.65 -5.99
N LEU A 64 -9.24 8.45 -7.12
CA LEU A 64 -9.87 9.55 -7.85
C LEU A 64 -10.88 10.31 -6.99
N LYS A 65 -11.80 9.60 -6.33
CA LYS A 65 -12.81 10.22 -5.47
C LYS A 65 -12.21 10.90 -4.25
N ALA A 66 -11.14 10.38 -3.67
CA ALA A 66 -10.43 11.05 -2.58
C ALA A 66 -9.91 12.44 -2.98
N ALA A 67 -9.61 12.66 -4.26
CA ALA A 67 -9.20 13.96 -4.79
C ALA A 67 -10.40 14.79 -5.29
N LEU A 68 -11.35 14.18 -6.01
CA LEU A 68 -12.52 14.88 -6.59
C LEU A 68 -13.46 15.41 -5.52
N ASP A 69 -13.78 14.61 -4.52
CA ASP A 69 -14.74 14.91 -3.47
C ASP A 69 -14.10 15.69 -2.30
N HIS A 70 -12.86 16.15 -2.45
CA HIS A 70 -12.15 16.84 -1.39
C HIS A 70 -12.72 18.25 -1.18
N SER A 71 -12.96 18.62 0.09
CA SER A 71 -13.52 19.93 0.46
C SER A 71 -12.65 21.14 0.08
N LYS A 72 -11.32 20.92 -0.11
CA LYS A 72 -10.38 21.94 -0.57
C LYS A 72 -10.13 21.79 -2.06
N THR A 73 -10.12 22.89 -2.79
CA THR A 73 -9.73 22.90 -4.20
C THR A 73 -8.27 22.49 -4.35
N LEU A 74 -8.02 21.47 -5.16
CA LEU A 74 -6.69 21.01 -5.51
C LEU A 74 -6.27 21.69 -6.82
N SER A 75 -5.46 22.72 -6.73
CA SER A 75 -5.14 23.61 -7.86
C SER A 75 -3.97 23.13 -8.74
N GLY A 76 -3.09 22.28 -8.20
CA GLY A 76 -1.98 21.71 -8.96
C GLY A 76 -2.39 20.50 -9.78
N ASP A 77 -1.51 20.08 -10.69
CA ASP A 77 -1.70 18.85 -11.48
C ASP A 77 -1.71 17.62 -10.56
N ILE A 78 -2.73 16.78 -10.71
CA ILE A 78 -2.77 15.46 -10.08
C ILE A 78 -2.75 14.41 -11.17
N VAL A 79 -1.71 13.59 -11.16
CA VAL A 79 -1.54 12.48 -12.11
C VAL A 79 -1.95 11.19 -11.45
N PHE A 80 -2.89 10.49 -12.06
CA PHE A 80 -3.28 9.13 -11.68
C PHE A 80 -2.76 8.19 -12.75
N TRP A 81 -2.03 7.17 -12.32
CA TRP A 81 -1.47 6.17 -13.23
C TRP A 81 -1.88 4.78 -12.76
N PHE A 82 -2.74 4.15 -13.55
CA PHE A 82 -3.36 2.84 -13.29
C PHE A 82 -2.78 1.79 -14.21
N VAL A 83 -2.36 0.67 -13.66
CA VAL A 83 -1.79 -0.46 -14.41
C VAL A 83 -2.44 -1.77 -13.96
N ASP A 84 -2.81 -2.61 -14.91
CA ASP A 84 -3.22 -4.00 -14.67
C ASP A 84 -2.81 -4.87 -15.87
N GLU A 85 -2.47 -6.13 -15.63
CA GLU A 85 -2.06 -7.04 -16.72
C GLU A 85 -3.26 -7.47 -17.59
N ARG A 86 -4.46 -7.48 -17.04
CA ARG A 86 -5.68 -7.95 -17.71
C ARG A 86 -6.35 -6.83 -18.49
N SER A 87 -6.41 -6.98 -19.80
CA SER A 87 -7.04 -6.01 -20.70
C SER A 87 -8.53 -5.84 -20.46
N ASP A 88 -9.25 -6.92 -20.09
CA ASP A 88 -10.68 -6.88 -19.80
C ASP A 88 -10.99 -6.04 -18.53
N ARG A 89 -10.14 -6.12 -17.51
CA ARG A 89 -10.24 -5.27 -16.31
C ARG A 89 -9.95 -3.80 -16.63
N ILE A 90 -8.94 -3.55 -17.45
CA ILE A 90 -8.60 -2.20 -17.91
C ILE A 90 -9.72 -1.59 -18.75
N GLU A 91 -10.37 -2.38 -19.61
CA GLU A 91 -11.52 -1.90 -20.38
C GLU A 91 -12.70 -1.53 -19.47
N HIS A 92 -12.99 -2.37 -18.46
CA HIS A 92 -14.01 -2.06 -17.46
C HIS A 92 -13.67 -0.77 -16.71
N LEU A 93 -12.43 -0.61 -16.23
CA LEU A 93 -11.98 0.61 -15.54
C LEU A 93 -12.15 1.84 -16.45
N LYS A 94 -11.78 1.77 -17.73
CA LYS A 94 -11.94 2.89 -18.67
C LYS A 94 -13.41 3.30 -18.83
N ASN A 95 -14.35 2.34 -18.78
CA ASN A 95 -15.77 2.65 -18.84
C ASN A 95 -16.24 3.34 -17.55
N GLU A 96 -15.83 2.86 -16.37
CA GLU A 96 -16.11 3.54 -15.10
C GLU A 96 -15.57 4.99 -15.08
N LEU A 97 -14.39 5.22 -15.65
CA LEU A 97 -13.77 6.55 -15.72
C LEU A 97 -14.53 7.53 -16.61
N LYS A 98 -15.21 7.07 -17.68
CA LYS A 98 -16.02 7.90 -18.56
C LYS A 98 -17.24 8.54 -17.84
N GLU A 99 -17.74 7.86 -16.80
CA GLU A 99 -18.87 8.35 -16.01
C GLU A 99 -18.49 9.46 -15.01
N LEU A 100 -17.21 9.77 -14.88
CA LEU A 100 -16.69 10.75 -13.93
C LEU A 100 -16.40 12.08 -14.61
N SER A 101 -16.83 13.17 -13.97
CA SER A 101 -16.45 14.54 -14.36
C SER A 101 -15.03 14.85 -13.82
N ILE A 102 -14.01 14.57 -14.64
CA ILE A 102 -12.61 14.72 -14.25
C ILE A 102 -12.13 16.14 -14.64
N PRO A 103 -11.66 16.96 -13.68
CA PRO A 103 -11.14 18.31 -13.96
C PRO A 103 -9.90 18.28 -14.87
N SER A 104 -9.66 19.35 -15.62
CA SER A 104 -8.57 19.43 -16.60
C SER A 104 -7.17 19.33 -16.00
N ASN A 105 -6.99 19.66 -14.72
CA ASN A 105 -5.74 19.51 -13.99
C ASN A 105 -5.53 18.10 -13.42
N PHE A 106 -6.52 17.19 -13.54
CA PHE A 106 -6.34 15.77 -13.22
C PHE A 106 -6.03 15.00 -14.51
N LYS A 107 -4.89 14.34 -14.54
CA LYS A 107 -4.41 13.54 -15.68
C LYS A 107 -4.50 12.08 -15.32
N VAL A 108 -5.29 11.31 -16.07
CA VAL A 108 -5.48 9.88 -15.82
C VAL A 108 -4.87 9.08 -16.96
N TYR A 109 -3.91 8.23 -16.60
CA TYR A 109 -3.25 7.29 -17.52
C TYR A 109 -3.63 5.87 -17.11
N VAL A 110 -4.01 5.05 -18.08
CA VAL A 110 -4.42 3.66 -17.86
C VAL A 110 -3.68 2.78 -18.85
N ASN A 111 -2.86 1.87 -18.34
CA ASN A 111 -2.01 0.99 -19.12
C ASN A 111 -2.34 -0.49 -18.88
N THR A 112 -2.37 -1.28 -19.95
CA THR A 112 -2.42 -2.75 -19.86
C THR A 112 -1.01 -3.31 -19.93
N GLY A 113 -0.64 -4.15 -18.97
CA GLY A 113 0.63 -4.87 -18.98
C GLY A 113 1.20 -5.12 -17.59
N ALA A 114 2.32 -5.83 -17.55
CA ALA A 114 3.01 -6.16 -16.30
C ALA A 114 3.60 -4.89 -15.64
N PHE A 115 3.23 -4.67 -14.39
CA PHE A 115 3.58 -3.46 -13.65
C PHE A 115 5.10 -3.26 -13.56
N ASP A 116 5.84 -4.32 -13.26
CA ASP A 116 7.30 -4.29 -13.16
C ASP A 116 7.98 -3.77 -14.45
N LYS A 117 7.52 -4.25 -15.59
CA LYS A 117 8.05 -3.83 -16.90
C LYS A 117 7.72 -2.38 -17.22
N ILE A 118 6.45 -1.99 -17.02
CA ILE A 118 5.97 -0.65 -17.31
C ILE A 118 6.66 0.36 -16.39
N LEU A 119 6.72 0.08 -15.08
CA LEU A 119 7.39 0.96 -14.12
C LEU A 119 8.90 1.05 -14.39
N SER A 120 9.58 -0.09 -14.65
CA SER A 120 11.01 -0.09 -14.96
C SER A 120 11.32 0.78 -16.17
N THR A 121 10.60 0.60 -17.28
CA THR A 121 10.78 1.39 -18.50
C THR A 121 10.60 2.89 -18.23
N THR A 122 9.60 3.25 -17.43
CA THR A 122 9.32 4.63 -17.06
C THR A 122 10.45 5.22 -16.22
N LEU A 123 10.90 4.48 -15.19
CA LEU A 123 12.02 4.91 -14.35
C LEU A 123 13.34 5.01 -15.14
N ASP A 124 13.59 4.12 -16.11
CA ASP A 124 14.73 4.20 -17.00
C ASP A 124 14.72 5.49 -17.86
N GLY A 125 13.51 5.94 -18.24
CA GLY A 125 13.33 7.23 -18.91
C GLY A 125 13.75 8.41 -18.03
N PHE A 126 13.30 8.43 -16.77
CA PHE A 126 13.69 9.45 -15.78
C PHE A 126 15.21 9.43 -15.49
N ASP A 127 15.80 8.25 -15.33
CA ASP A 127 17.24 8.11 -15.07
C ASP A 127 18.06 8.66 -16.25
N LYS A 128 17.62 8.43 -17.50
CA LYS A 128 18.28 8.94 -18.71
C LYS A 128 18.16 10.46 -18.86
N SER A 129 16.99 11.03 -18.58
CA SER A 129 16.75 12.48 -18.67
C SER A 129 17.29 13.25 -17.46
N GLN A 130 17.73 12.56 -16.41
CA GLN A 130 18.10 13.13 -15.11
C GLN A 130 16.97 13.94 -14.45
N ASP A 131 15.73 13.70 -14.86
CA ASP A 131 14.56 14.31 -14.25
C ASP A 131 14.23 13.66 -12.90
N LYS A 132 13.63 14.46 -12.03
CA LYS A 132 13.16 13.97 -10.74
C LYS A 132 11.69 13.62 -10.82
N LEU A 133 11.32 12.49 -10.22
CA LEU A 133 9.93 12.18 -10.01
C LEU A 133 9.26 13.27 -9.16
N ALA A 134 8.09 13.71 -9.56
CA ALA A 134 7.22 14.48 -8.69
C ALA A 134 6.88 13.66 -7.43
N PRO A 135 6.45 14.29 -6.33
CA PRO A 135 5.96 13.54 -5.17
C PRO A 135 4.97 12.48 -5.59
N THR A 136 5.27 11.23 -5.25
CA THR A 136 4.56 10.05 -5.71
C THR A 136 4.10 9.20 -4.54
N PHE A 137 2.84 8.78 -4.57
CA PHE A 137 2.34 7.70 -3.74
C PHE A 137 2.06 6.49 -4.63
N ALA A 138 2.74 5.37 -4.37
CA ALA A 138 2.56 4.14 -5.13
C ALA A 138 1.88 3.07 -4.28
N LEU A 139 0.70 2.63 -4.72
CA LEU A 139 0.02 1.42 -4.22
C LEU A 139 0.52 0.22 -5.02
N ILE A 140 1.05 -0.77 -4.32
CA ILE A 140 1.61 -2.00 -4.88
C ILE A 140 0.86 -3.18 -4.23
N ASP A 141 -0.18 -3.67 -4.90
CA ASP A 141 -1.14 -4.63 -4.35
C ASP A 141 -1.25 -5.92 -5.19
N PRO A 142 -0.17 -6.70 -5.34
CA PRO A 142 -0.19 -7.93 -6.12
C PRO A 142 -1.05 -9.01 -5.46
N PHE A 143 -1.67 -9.89 -6.28
CA PHE A 143 -2.39 -11.07 -5.78
C PHE A 143 -1.48 -12.19 -5.22
N GLY A 144 -0.17 -12.00 -5.27
CA GLY A 144 0.82 -12.99 -4.81
C GLY A 144 2.17 -12.35 -4.55
N PHE A 145 3.24 -13.03 -4.94
CA PHE A 145 4.62 -12.58 -4.73
C PHE A 145 5.38 -12.30 -6.04
N SER A 146 4.71 -12.34 -7.19
CA SER A 146 5.29 -12.04 -8.50
C SER A 146 4.86 -10.68 -9.03
N GLY A 147 5.63 -10.15 -9.99
CA GLY A 147 5.31 -8.87 -10.65
C GLY A 147 5.76 -7.63 -9.89
N VAL A 148 6.51 -7.81 -8.77
CA VAL A 148 7.10 -6.71 -8.01
C VAL A 148 8.50 -7.12 -7.56
N SER A 149 9.53 -6.46 -8.06
CA SER A 149 10.89 -6.62 -7.54
C SER A 149 11.19 -5.55 -6.48
N PHE A 150 12.00 -5.93 -5.49
CA PHE A 150 12.47 -4.98 -4.47
C PHE A 150 13.29 -3.82 -5.10
N GLU A 151 13.96 -4.09 -6.21
CA GLU A 151 14.72 -3.05 -6.93
C GLU A 151 13.82 -1.90 -7.41
N LEU A 152 12.60 -2.18 -7.89
CA LEU A 152 11.66 -1.14 -8.27
C LEU A 152 11.19 -0.31 -7.08
N ILE A 153 10.95 -0.96 -5.92
CA ILE A 153 10.62 -0.28 -4.68
C ILE A 153 11.78 0.62 -4.24
N ARG A 154 13.01 0.12 -4.32
CA ARG A 154 14.23 0.87 -4.05
C ARG A 154 14.35 2.10 -4.95
N ARG A 155 14.14 1.96 -6.25
CA ARG A 155 14.20 3.07 -7.22
C ARG A 155 13.15 4.14 -6.92
N LEU A 156 11.92 3.75 -6.56
CA LEU A 156 10.91 4.72 -6.12
C LEU A 156 11.35 5.46 -4.85
N LEU A 157 11.82 4.75 -3.82
CA LEU A 157 12.19 5.32 -2.52
C LEU A 157 13.48 6.13 -2.53
N ARG A 158 14.36 5.99 -3.54
CA ARG A 158 15.49 6.91 -3.79
C ARG A 158 15.01 8.36 -3.96
N ASN A 159 13.82 8.55 -4.50
CA ASN A 159 13.17 9.85 -4.55
C ASN A 159 12.50 10.11 -3.19
N LYS A 160 13.10 10.97 -2.38
CA LYS A 160 12.67 11.20 -0.98
C LYS A 160 11.26 11.75 -0.81
N SER A 161 10.64 12.21 -1.88
CA SER A 161 9.25 12.63 -1.94
C SER A 161 8.30 11.50 -2.37
N CYS A 162 8.82 10.29 -2.61
CA CYS A 162 8.01 9.12 -2.92
C CYS A 162 7.70 8.31 -1.67
N GLU A 163 6.50 7.74 -1.65
CA GLU A 163 5.98 6.89 -0.60
C GLU A 163 5.35 5.66 -1.23
N VAL A 164 5.44 4.52 -0.58
CA VAL A 164 4.87 3.28 -1.06
C VAL A 164 3.97 2.63 -0.02
N LEU A 165 2.86 2.06 -0.48
CA LEU A 165 1.98 1.20 0.30
C LEU A 165 1.94 -0.16 -0.40
N ILE A 166 2.46 -1.20 0.27
CA ILE A 166 2.74 -2.49 -0.34
C ILE A 166 1.95 -3.59 0.37
N THR A 167 1.17 -4.35 -0.37
CA THR A 167 0.57 -5.60 0.13
C THR A 167 1.59 -6.73 0.04
N PHE A 168 2.14 -7.12 1.17
CA PHE A 168 3.10 -8.21 1.29
C PHE A 168 2.39 -9.52 1.62
N MET A 169 2.15 -10.33 0.61
CA MET A 169 1.32 -11.55 0.66
C MET A 169 2.02 -12.70 1.37
N ILE A 170 2.24 -12.56 2.69
CA ILE A 170 3.04 -13.48 3.50
C ILE A 170 2.51 -14.92 3.51
N ASP A 171 1.19 -15.12 3.49
CA ASP A 171 0.59 -16.46 3.40
C ASP A 171 1.00 -17.16 2.10
N SER A 172 0.93 -16.44 0.98
CA SER A 172 1.37 -16.95 -0.32
C SER A 172 2.87 -17.26 -0.33
N ILE A 173 3.68 -16.34 0.18
CA ILE A 173 5.14 -16.53 0.25
C ILE A 173 5.49 -17.74 1.12
N ASN A 174 4.92 -17.86 2.32
CA ASN A 174 5.19 -18.95 3.25
C ASN A 174 4.84 -20.32 2.66
N ARG A 175 3.78 -20.39 1.85
CA ARG A 175 3.34 -21.60 1.16
C ARG A 175 4.33 -22.06 0.09
N TRP A 176 4.92 -21.10 -0.64
CA TRP A 176 5.73 -21.39 -1.83
C TRP A 176 7.24 -21.27 -1.61
N ILE A 177 7.70 -20.72 -0.50
CA ILE A 177 9.14 -20.43 -0.27
C ILE A 177 10.03 -21.66 -0.26
N THR A 178 9.49 -22.84 0.04
CA THR A 178 10.22 -24.11 0.00
C THR A 178 10.02 -24.91 -1.30
N HIS A 179 9.29 -24.34 -2.27
CA HIS A 179 9.03 -25.02 -3.54
C HIS A 179 10.31 -25.12 -4.38
N PRO A 180 10.60 -26.28 -5.02
CA PRO A 180 11.87 -26.52 -5.73
C PRO A 180 11.99 -25.77 -7.07
N ASP A 181 10.91 -25.23 -7.61
CA ASP A 181 10.90 -24.50 -8.88
C ASP A 181 11.76 -23.23 -8.79
N GLN A 182 12.79 -23.16 -9.64
CA GLN A 182 13.72 -22.05 -9.68
C GLN A 182 13.08 -20.70 -10.07
N LYS A 183 11.97 -20.72 -10.83
CA LYS A 183 11.24 -19.48 -11.19
C LYS A 183 10.54 -18.92 -9.96
N ILE A 184 9.92 -19.80 -9.16
CA ILE A 184 9.28 -19.40 -7.89
C ILE A 184 10.32 -18.85 -6.94
N GLN A 185 11.46 -19.55 -6.77
CA GLN A 185 12.54 -19.07 -5.90
C GLN A 185 13.09 -17.72 -6.36
N ARG A 186 13.30 -17.52 -7.65
CA ARG A 186 13.73 -16.21 -8.19
C ARG A 186 12.72 -15.11 -7.88
N ASN A 187 11.43 -15.32 -8.16
CA ASN A 187 10.40 -14.33 -7.86
C ASN A 187 10.36 -13.95 -6.37
N ILE A 188 10.54 -14.92 -5.48
CA ILE A 188 10.61 -14.67 -4.04
C ILE A 188 11.89 -13.91 -3.68
N ALA A 189 13.05 -14.30 -4.19
CA ALA A 189 14.30 -13.58 -3.96
C ALA A 189 14.23 -12.13 -4.49
N ASP A 190 13.64 -11.93 -5.67
CA ASP A 190 13.43 -10.61 -6.28
C ASP A 190 12.52 -9.73 -5.42
N LEU A 191 11.43 -10.31 -4.86
CA LEU A 191 10.53 -9.60 -3.95
C LEU A 191 11.25 -9.13 -2.68
N PHE A 192 12.12 -9.97 -2.10
CA PHE A 192 12.90 -9.60 -0.91
C PHE A 192 14.13 -8.75 -1.22
N GLY A 193 14.58 -8.71 -2.47
CA GLY A 193 15.87 -8.11 -2.86
C GLY A 193 17.09 -8.85 -2.26
N THR A 194 16.90 -10.09 -1.79
CA THR A 194 17.92 -10.94 -1.21
C THR A 194 17.51 -12.40 -1.20
N SER A 195 18.48 -13.31 -1.27
CA SER A 195 18.25 -14.75 -1.10
C SER A 195 18.28 -15.23 0.37
N GLU A 196 18.59 -14.36 1.31
CA GLU A 196 18.63 -14.69 2.75
C GLU A 196 17.30 -15.25 3.27
N CYS A 197 16.18 -14.91 2.61
CA CYS A 197 14.85 -15.43 2.95
C CYS A 197 14.81 -16.97 3.01
N PHE A 198 15.58 -17.66 2.16
CA PHE A 198 15.64 -19.12 2.13
C PHE A 198 16.45 -19.74 3.29
N ASP A 199 17.43 -19.01 3.82
CA ASP A 199 18.29 -19.52 4.90
C ASP A 199 17.70 -19.22 6.27
N ILE A 200 17.07 -18.07 6.47
CA ILE A 200 16.49 -17.74 7.76
C ILE A 200 15.31 -18.64 8.13
N ILE A 201 14.52 -19.10 7.15
CA ILE A 201 13.38 -20.01 7.41
C ILE A 201 13.83 -21.40 7.90
N LYS A 202 15.03 -21.84 7.53
CA LYS A 202 15.60 -23.13 7.98
C LYS A 202 15.96 -23.12 9.47
N LYS A 203 16.21 -21.93 10.01
CA LYS A 203 16.71 -21.71 11.38
C LYS A 203 15.60 -21.25 12.35
N SER A 204 14.38 -21.03 11.87
CA SER A 204 13.29 -20.47 12.67
C SER A 204 12.06 -21.38 12.72
N HIS A 205 11.46 -21.47 13.90
CA HIS A 205 10.15 -22.11 14.07
C HIS A 205 8.98 -21.18 13.64
N ASN A 206 9.19 -19.85 13.65
CA ASN A 206 8.20 -18.88 13.23
C ASN A 206 8.61 -18.23 11.90
N ARG A 207 8.26 -18.88 10.78
CA ARG A 207 8.58 -18.41 9.43
C ARG A 207 7.94 -17.05 9.10
N ILE A 208 6.71 -16.83 9.53
CA ILE A 208 5.96 -15.62 9.25
C ILE A 208 6.70 -14.40 9.80
N ASP A 209 7.08 -14.44 11.07
CA ASP A 209 7.75 -13.31 11.72
C ASP A 209 9.13 -13.03 11.14
N VAL A 210 9.95 -14.07 10.88
CA VAL A 210 11.29 -13.84 10.32
C VAL A 210 11.25 -13.29 8.90
N LEU A 211 10.30 -13.73 8.07
CA LEU A 211 10.12 -13.21 6.72
C LEU A 211 9.59 -11.76 6.75
N ARG A 212 8.60 -11.45 7.59
CA ARG A 212 8.14 -10.08 7.81
C ARG A 212 9.29 -9.17 8.25
N ASN A 213 10.06 -9.61 9.25
CA ASN A 213 11.18 -8.82 9.78
C ASN A 213 12.26 -8.61 8.71
N LEU A 214 12.62 -9.63 7.94
CA LEU A 214 13.57 -9.49 6.84
C LEU A 214 13.09 -8.43 5.83
N TYR A 215 11.83 -8.51 5.39
CA TYR A 215 11.29 -7.55 4.43
C TYR A 215 11.26 -6.13 5.01
N GLN A 216 10.88 -5.98 6.28
CA GLN A 216 10.94 -4.70 6.97
C GLN A 216 12.35 -4.12 7.03
N GLU A 217 13.35 -4.94 7.34
CA GLU A 217 14.75 -4.49 7.37
C GLU A 217 15.28 -4.10 5.98
N GLN A 218 14.86 -4.80 4.92
CA GLN A 218 15.17 -4.37 3.56
C GLN A 218 14.56 -2.98 3.27
N LEU A 219 13.30 -2.77 3.61
CA LEU A 219 12.65 -1.46 3.43
C LEU A 219 13.32 -0.35 4.25
N LYS A 220 13.78 -0.64 5.48
CA LYS A 220 14.49 0.33 6.32
C LYS A 220 15.84 0.77 5.76
N LYS A 221 16.45 -0.01 4.87
CA LYS A 221 17.67 0.41 4.15
C LYS A 221 17.37 1.54 3.15
N GLU A 222 16.15 1.62 2.63
CA GLU A 222 15.74 2.53 1.56
C GLU A 222 14.88 3.70 2.06
N ALA A 223 14.19 3.54 3.19
CA ALA A 223 13.29 4.55 3.75
C ALA A 223 13.55 4.77 5.24
N LYS A 224 13.48 6.05 5.67
CA LYS A 224 13.66 6.43 7.08
C LYS A 224 12.54 5.94 7.98
N PHE A 225 11.33 5.82 7.45
CA PHE A 225 10.14 5.49 8.19
C PHE A 225 9.45 4.30 7.52
N VAL A 226 9.37 3.19 8.22
CA VAL A 226 8.72 1.97 7.76
C VAL A 226 7.76 1.49 8.84
N ARG A 227 6.54 1.16 8.45
CA ARG A 227 5.53 0.60 9.31
C ARG A 227 4.75 -0.48 8.57
N TYR A 228 4.20 -1.42 9.31
CA TYR A 228 3.23 -2.37 8.75
C TYR A 228 1.93 -2.37 9.55
N PHE A 229 0.89 -2.91 8.92
CA PHE A 229 -0.41 -3.22 9.47
C PHE A 229 -0.74 -4.66 9.12
N GLU A 230 -1.21 -5.45 10.09
CA GLU A 230 -1.52 -6.86 9.89
C GLU A 230 -2.95 -7.03 9.39
N MET A 231 -3.12 -7.89 8.39
CA MET A 231 -4.43 -8.32 7.90
C MET A 231 -4.59 -9.81 8.16
N LEU A 232 -5.60 -10.14 8.96
CA LEU A 232 -5.88 -11.50 9.40
C LEU A 232 -7.20 -12.00 8.81
N ASP A 233 -7.29 -13.33 8.62
CA ASP A 233 -8.54 -14.00 8.23
C ASP A 233 -9.49 -14.20 9.42
N CYS A 234 -10.62 -14.89 9.17
CA CYS A 234 -11.60 -15.22 10.19
C CYS A 234 -11.09 -16.18 11.28
N ASP A 235 -9.99 -16.89 11.04
CA ASP A 235 -9.29 -17.75 11.99
C ASP A 235 -8.14 -17.04 12.72
N ASN A 236 -8.02 -15.70 12.56
CA ASN A 236 -6.93 -14.88 13.07
C ASN A 236 -5.53 -15.29 12.56
N ARG A 237 -5.45 -15.87 11.35
CA ARG A 237 -4.18 -16.13 10.68
C ARG A 237 -3.80 -14.94 9.81
N VAL A 238 -2.52 -14.59 9.81
CA VAL A 238 -2.03 -13.48 8.98
C VAL A 238 -2.09 -13.85 7.50
N ILE A 239 -2.89 -13.10 6.73
CA ILE A 239 -3.00 -13.24 5.28
C ILE A 239 -1.88 -12.44 4.60
N TYR A 240 -1.75 -11.16 4.97
CA TYR A 240 -0.72 -10.28 4.45
C TYR A 240 -0.40 -9.15 5.43
N TYR A 241 0.73 -8.52 5.21
CA TYR A 241 1.10 -7.26 5.84
C TYR A 241 0.94 -6.12 4.84
N LEU A 242 0.37 -5.02 5.28
CA LEU A 242 0.33 -3.79 4.52
C LEU A 242 1.49 -2.91 4.97
N PHE A 243 2.60 -2.91 4.21
CA PHE A 243 3.78 -2.11 4.52
C PHE A 243 3.66 -0.71 3.95
N PHE A 244 3.90 0.29 4.78
CA PHE A 244 4.09 1.66 4.37
C PHE A 244 5.56 2.04 4.56
N ALA A 245 6.18 2.64 3.52
CA ALA A 245 7.53 3.15 3.60
C ALA A 245 7.62 4.56 3.00
N SER A 246 8.29 5.47 3.72
CA SER A 246 8.41 6.88 3.35
C SER A 246 9.71 7.48 3.91
N ASN A 247 10.24 8.49 3.23
CA ASN A 247 11.29 9.35 3.75
C ASN A 247 10.75 10.63 4.43
N ASN A 248 9.43 10.83 4.42
CA ASN A 248 8.77 11.99 4.98
C ASN A 248 8.12 11.66 6.34
N ARG A 249 8.54 12.37 7.40
CA ARG A 249 8.00 12.17 8.75
C ARG A 249 6.49 12.48 8.82
N LEU A 250 6.03 13.53 8.15
CA LEU A 250 4.62 13.90 8.17
C LEU A 250 3.75 12.81 7.50
N GLY A 251 4.19 12.29 6.34
CA GLY A 251 3.51 11.15 5.69
C GLY A 251 3.42 9.95 6.61
N TYR A 252 4.53 9.59 7.29
CA TYR A 252 4.53 8.49 8.25
C TYR A 252 3.56 8.70 9.41
N VAL A 253 3.55 9.91 10.02
CA VAL A 253 2.61 10.23 11.10
C VAL A 253 1.17 10.14 10.62
N LYS A 254 0.85 10.69 9.42
CA LYS A 254 -0.50 10.62 8.86
C LYS A 254 -0.93 9.19 8.54
N MET A 255 -0.04 8.34 8.03
CA MET A 255 -0.35 6.93 7.84
C MET A 255 -0.59 6.21 9.16
N LYS A 256 0.21 6.50 10.20
CA LYS A 256 0.02 5.95 11.54
C LYS A 256 -1.36 6.31 12.11
N GLU A 257 -1.76 7.58 12.02
CA GLU A 257 -3.09 8.04 12.44
C GLU A 257 -4.20 7.29 11.69
N VAL A 258 -4.06 7.11 10.38
CA VAL A 258 -5.06 6.39 9.56
C VAL A 258 -5.16 4.92 9.94
N MET A 259 -4.03 4.25 10.14
CA MET A 259 -4.00 2.86 10.58
C MET A 259 -4.66 2.71 11.97
N TRP A 260 -4.42 3.66 12.86
CA TRP A 260 -5.08 3.74 14.17
C TRP A 260 -6.60 3.93 14.04
N ASP A 261 -7.06 4.79 13.14
CA ASP A 261 -8.49 5.03 12.91
C ASP A 261 -9.23 3.78 12.40
N VAL A 262 -8.54 2.83 11.78
CA VAL A 262 -9.11 1.56 11.30
C VAL A 262 -9.05 0.47 12.36
N ASP A 263 -8.03 0.49 13.20
CA ASP A 263 -7.87 -0.39 14.34
C ASP A 263 -7.92 0.41 15.65
N SER A 264 -9.10 0.56 16.20
CA SER A 264 -9.33 1.32 17.45
C SER A 264 -8.65 0.72 18.69
N ARG A 265 -8.23 -0.56 18.64
CA ARG A 265 -7.51 -1.22 19.74
C ARG A 265 -6.02 -0.86 19.77
N GLY A 266 -5.50 -0.27 18.69
CA GLY A 266 -4.11 0.16 18.61
C GLY A 266 -3.08 -0.96 18.45
N GLU A 267 -3.52 -2.15 18.11
CA GLU A 267 -2.65 -3.30 17.83
C GLU A 267 -2.06 -3.25 16.42
N PHE A 268 -2.54 -2.32 15.58
CA PHE A 268 -2.19 -2.16 14.17
C PHE A 268 -2.47 -3.41 13.34
N ARG A 269 -3.66 -3.99 13.59
CA ARG A 269 -4.17 -5.14 12.86
C ARG A 269 -5.66 -5.02 12.57
N PHE A 270 -6.13 -5.76 11.58
CA PHE A 270 -7.53 -5.99 11.27
C PHE A 270 -7.76 -7.49 11.09
N SER A 271 -8.83 -8.01 11.70
CA SER A 271 -9.22 -9.42 11.56
C SER A 271 -10.63 -9.53 10.97
N ASP A 272 -10.79 -10.40 9.99
CA ASP A 272 -12.10 -10.77 9.43
C ASP A 272 -13.00 -11.47 10.46
N ALA A 273 -12.42 -12.00 11.55
CA ALA A 273 -13.17 -12.56 12.68
C ALA A 273 -13.90 -11.49 13.49
N THR A 274 -13.48 -10.21 13.37
CA THR A 274 -14.12 -9.11 14.07
C THR A 274 -15.43 -8.76 13.35
N ASN A 275 -16.59 -9.18 13.93
CA ASN A 275 -17.88 -8.78 13.40
C ASN A 275 -18.18 -7.33 13.84
N PRO A 276 -18.34 -6.36 12.92
CA PRO A 276 -18.66 -4.97 13.28
C PRO A 276 -20.02 -4.81 13.97
N GLN A 277 -20.88 -5.84 13.94
CA GLN A 277 -22.17 -5.88 14.63
C GLN A 277 -22.09 -6.52 16.02
N GLN A 278 -20.93 -7.07 16.41
CA GLN A 278 -20.74 -7.58 17.77
C GLN A 278 -20.50 -6.39 18.69
N THR A 279 -21.52 -6.01 19.46
CA THR A 279 -21.38 -5.11 20.60
C THR A 279 -20.44 -5.76 21.62
N PHE A 280 -19.30 -5.15 21.86
CA PHE A 280 -18.39 -5.58 22.91
C PHE A 280 -19.04 -5.35 24.27
N PHE A 281 -19.15 -6.40 25.07
CA PHE A 281 -19.67 -6.33 26.46
C PHE A 281 -18.63 -5.71 27.43
N PHE A 282 -17.45 -5.35 26.97
CA PHE A 282 -16.42 -4.68 27.77
C PHE A 282 -15.98 -3.42 27.04
N GLU A 283 -16.34 -2.26 27.58
CA GLU A 283 -15.62 -1.02 27.33
C GLU A 283 -14.25 -1.16 28.01
N GLU A 284 -13.20 -1.50 27.25
CA GLU A 284 -11.85 -1.29 27.74
C GLU A 284 -11.59 0.22 27.80
N ASP A 285 -11.22 0.68 28.99
CA ASP A 285 -10.97 2.10 29.26
C ASP A 285 -9.75 2.56 28.45
N HIS A 286 -10.00 3.21 27.32
CA HIS A 286 -8.97 3.73 26.42
C HIS A 286 -8.08 4.81 27.05
N ALA A 287 -8.40 5.27 28.27
CA ALA A 287 -7.61 6.28 29.00
C ALA A 287 -6.19 5.79 29.29
N ASP A 288 -6.01 4.50 29.67
CA ASP A 288 -4.69 3.95 30.01
C ASP A 288 -3.76 3.81 28.80
N ILE A 289 -4.30 3.56 27.60
CA ILE A 289 -3.52 3.46 26.38
C ILE A 289 -3.06 4.85 25.91
N LEU A 290 -3.90 5.86 26.03
CA LEU A 290 -3.55 7.24 25.71
C LEU A 290 -2.49 7.79 26.66
N TRP A 291 -2.53 7.44 27.96
CA TRP A 291 -1.53 7.84 28.95
C TRP A 291 -0.15 7.25 28.65
N SER A 292 -0.07 5.99 28.26
CA SER A 292 1.22 5.37 27.92
C SER A 292 1.88 6.01 26.69
N ILE A 293 1.08 6.45 25.70
CA ILE A 293 1.58 7.13 24.49
C ILE A 293 2.03 8.57 24.79
N LEU A 294 1.29 9.29 25.64
CA LEU A 294 1.64 10.65 26.05
C LEU A 294 2.90 10.69 26.92
N PHE A 295 3.13 9.68 27.77
CA PHE A 295 4.33 9.61 28.61
C PHE A 295 5.61 9.36 27.78
N PHE A 296 5.54 8.61 26.67
CA PHE A 296 6.69 8.40 25.78
C PHE A 296 7.00 9.61 24.89
N THR A 297 6.07 10.55 24.69
CA THR A 297 6.29 11.76 23.87
C THR A 297 6.86 12.94 24.67
N ASN A 298 6.74 12.93 26.00
CA ASN A 298 7.16 14.06 26.83
C ASN A 298 8.59 13.95 27.41
N ASN A 299 9.33 12.88 27.11
CA ASN A 299 10.71 12.69 27.61
C ASN A 299 11.80 12.99 26.56
N PHE A 300 11.59 13.96 25.66
CA PHE A 300 12.70 14.52 24.89
C PHE A 300 13.09 15.89 25.45
N PRO A 301 14.35 16.08 25.86
CA PRO A 301 14.80 17.38 26.34
C PRO A 301 14.76 18.40 25.20
N GLU A 302 14.10 19.53 25.43
CA GLU A 302 14.24 20.72 24.61
C GLU A 302 15.71 21.10 24.51
N LYS A 303 16.35 20.91 23.39
CA LYS A 303 17.54 21.65 23.04
C LYS A 303 17.11 22.96 22.39
N ARG A 304 17.19 24.05 23.16
CA ARG A 304 17.27 25.41 22.65
C ARG A 304 18.51 25.53 21.77
N TYR A 305 18.30 25.88 20.52
CA TYR A 305 19.08 26.87 19.76
C TYR A 305 18.25 27.29 18.54
#